data_ed5e2863fe765075045ba2d94662ac26
#
_entry.id   ed5e2863fe765075045ba2d94662ac26
#
_cell.length_a   1.000
_cell.length_b   1.000
_cell.length_c   1.000
_cell.angle_alpha   90.00
_cell.angle_beta   90.00
_cell.angle_gamma   90.00
#
_symmetry.space_group_name_H-M   'P 1'
#
loop_
_entity.id
_entity.type
_entity.pdbx_description
1 polymer ?
#
loop_
_entity_poly.entity_id
_entity_poly.type
_entity_poly.pdbx_seq_one_letter_code
_entity_poly.pdbx_strand_id
1 'polypeptide(L)'
;MENARIALERGQLEYVLDATDEILRAAPACVPVRRLQREAQLKRFRARRGFMARVAVWFAAWLLRVRAEPERAGQTLAAAERLLRRDPTSVPVLGLLAESARLLGWPETVAFAREALRELRPAARDNLIALGEAWLGAGQPAKALRLAEEVLRTHPVDGPALELLRQASIDQTVAAGNWDSAGTFRDKLRS
;
A
#
# COMPACT_ATOMS: atom_id res chain seq x y z
N MET A 1 -7.75 5.24 -18.30
CA MET A 1 -7.13 6.00 -17.19
C MET A 1 -7.38 7.50 -17.34
N GLU A 2 -7.07 8.10 -18.49
CA GLU A 2 -7.24 9.54 -18.74
C GLU A 2 -8.69 10.02 -18.53
N ASN A 3 -9.67 9.34 -19.14
CA ASN A 3 -11.09 9.67 -18.96
C ASN A 3 -11.57 9.62 -17.51
N ALA A 4 -11.08 8.66 -16.73
CA ALA A 4 -11.43 8.56 -15.30
C ALA A 4 -10.79 9.69 -14.47
N ARG A 5 -9.63 10.20 -14.86
CA ARG A 5 -8.98 11.36 -14.24
C ARG A 5 -9.74 12.65 -14.52
N ILE A 6 -10.11 12.87 -15.77
CA ILE A 6 -10.95 14.02 -16.17
C ILE A 6 -12.31 13.97 -15.45
N ALA A 7 -12.91 12.79 -15.33
CA ALA A 7 -14.17 12.62 -14.61
C ALA A 7 -14.03 12.91 -13.10
N LEU A 8 -12.87 12.57 -12.49
CA LEU A 8 -12.59 12.90 -11.08
C LEU A 8 -12.50 14.42 -10.86
N GLU A 9 -11.86 15.14 -11.77
CA GLU A 9 -11.77 16.60 -11.74
C GLU A 9 -13.15 17.27 -11.90
N ARG A 10 -14.03 16.68 -12.72
CA ARG A 10 -15.41 17.12 -12.91
C ARG A 10 -16.37 16.69 -11.79
N GLY A 11 -15.87 15.97 -10.76
CA GLY A 11 -16.69 15.51 -9.63
C GLY A 11 -17.64 14.34 -9.95
N GLN A 12 -17.47 13.66 -11.07
CA GLN A 12 -18.26 12.49 -11.48
C GLN A 12 -17.79 11.23 -10.73
N LEU A 13 -17.91 11.26 -9.39
CA LEU A 13 -17.28 10.27 -8.50
C LEU A 13 -17.79 8.84 -8.72
N GLU A 14 -19.09 8.65 -8.96
CA GLU A 14 -19.65 7.31 -9.18
C GLU A 14 -19.10 6.69 -10.48
N TYR A 15 -19.02 7.46 -11.56
CA TYR A 15 -18.40 7.02 -12.80
C TYR A 15 -16.93 6.58 -12.60
N VAL A 16 -16.16 7.38 -11.85
CA VAL A 16 -14.75 7.03 -11.54
C VAL A 16 -14.67 5.73 -10.76
N LEU A 17 -15.54 5.53 -9.77
CA LEU A 17 -15.56 4.33 -8.95
C LEU A 17 -15.91 3.08 -9.77
N ASP A 18 -16.90 3.18 -10.66
CA ASP A 18 -17.32 2.05 -11.48
C ASP A 18 -16.26 1.70 -12.54
N ALA A 19 -15.69 2.72 -13.21
CA ALA A 19 -14.62 2.52 -14.18
C ALA A 19 -13.35 1.93 -13.55
N THR A 20 -12.98 2.39 -12.34
CA THR A 20 -11.81 1.84 -11.62
C THR A 20 -12.07 0.43 -11.11
N ASP A 21 -13.29 0.10 -10.67
CA ASP A 21 -13.66 -1.27 -10.27
C ASP A 21 -13.55 -2.25 -11.44
N GLU A 22 -13.96 -1.84 -12.64
CA GLU A 22 -13.84 -2.67 -13.85
C GLU A 22 -12.37 -2.96 -14.19
N ILE A 23 -11.53 -1.94 -14.16
CA ILE A 23 -10.09 -2.09 -14.42
C ILE A 23 -9.45 -2.99 -13.35
N LEU A 24 -9.79 -2.82 -12.06
CA LEU A 24 -9.22 -3.62 -10.98
C LEU A 24 -9.71 -5.08 -10.99
N ARG A 25 -10.87 -5.39 -11.59
CA ARG A 25 -11.27 -6.79 -11.82
C ARG A 25 -10.37 -7.47 -12.85
N ALA A 26 -9.93 -6.73 -13.89
CA ALA A 26 -9.03 -7.25 -14.92
C ALA A 26 -7.55 -7.22 -14.49
N ALA A 27 -7.14 -6.19 -13.74
CA ALA A 27 -5.77 -5.97 -13.29
C ALA A 27 -5.72 -5.60 -11.79
N PRO A 28 -5.89 -6.57 -10.88
CA PRO A 28 -6.05 -6.30 -9.44
C PRO A 28 -4.83 -5.66 -8.77
N ALA A 29 -3.63 -5.83 -9.31
CA ALA A 29 -2.41 -5.25 -8.76
C ALA A 29 -2.10 -3.82 -9.26
N CYS A 30 -2.99 -3.21 -10.07
CA CYS A 30 -2.74 -1.90 -10.68
C CYS A 30 -2.84 -0.75 -9.65
N VAL A 31 -1.73 -0.37 -9.04
CA VAL A 31 -1.65 0.68 -8.00
C VAL A 31 -2.10 2.07 -8.50
N PRO A 32 -1.75 2.54 -9.73
CA PRO A 32 -2.26 3.82 -10.22
C PRO A 32 -3.79 3.91 -10.23
N VAL A 33 -4.48 2.82 -10.57
CA VAL A 33 -5.95 2.75 -10.54
C VAL A 33 -6.46 2.77 -9.10
N ARG A 34 -5.80 2.07 -8.17
CA ARG A 34 -6.15 2.08 -6.74
C ARG A 34 -6.04 3.47 -6.13
N ARG A 35 -5.02 4.23 -6.49
CA ARG A 35 -4.85 5.62 -6.02
C ARG A 35 -5.99 6.52 -6.50
N LEU A 36 -6.33 6.43 -7.78
CA LEU A 36 -7.45 7.19 -8.35
C LEU A 36 -8.79 6.82 -7.69
N GLN A 37 -9.04 5.52 -7.51
CA GLN A 37 -10.21 5.01 -6.81
C GLN A 37 -10.30 5.54 -5.38
N ARG A 38 -9.19 5.48 -4.61
CA ARG A 38 -9.14 5.99 -3.25
C ARG A 38 -9.45 7.47 -3.17
N GLU A 39 -8.93 8.28 -4.09
CA GLU A 39 -9.22 9.71 -4.14
C GLU A 39 -10.72 9.97 -4.35
N ALA A 40 -11.35 9.26 -5.27
CA ALA A 40 -12.80 9.33 -5.49
C ALA A 40 -13.59 8.88 -4.26
N GLN A 41 -13.18 7.78 -3.61
CA GLN A 41 -13.79 7.28 -2.37
C GLN A 41 -13.72 8.31 -1.25
N LEU A 42 -12.56 8.94 -1.04
CA LEU A 42 -12.37 9.96 0.01
C LEU A 42 -13.19 11.22 -0.26
N LYS A 43 -13.25 11.70 -1.52
CA LYS A 43 -14.10 12.84 -1.91
C LYS A 43 -15.58 12.52 -1.64
N ARG A 44 -16.06 11.35 -2.04
CA ARG A 44 -17.44 10.90 -1.80
C ARG A 44 -17.74 10.75 -0.31
N PHE A 45 -16.84 10.15 0.45
CA PHE A 45 -17.01 9.92 1.89
C PHE A 45 -17.10 11.21 2.70
N ARG A 46 -16.30 12.23 2.34
CA ARG A 46 -16.37 13.55 2.97
C ARG A 46 -17.74 14.22 2.79
N ALA A 47 -18.41 13.95 1.68
CA ALA A 47 -19.76 14.46 1.39
C ALA A 47 -20.88 13.72 2.16
N ARG A 48 -20.64 12.46 2.57
CA ARG A 48 -21.66 11.57 3.20
C ARG A 48 -21.17 11.04 4.54
N ARG A 49 -21.15 11.86 5.59
CA ARG A 49 -20.77 11.42 6.95
C ARG A 49 -21.89 10.60 7.61
N GLY A 50 -21.78 9.25 7.57
CA GLY A 50 -22.72 8.33 8.24
C GLY A 50 -22.05 7.53 9.35
N PHE A 51 -22.37 7.78 10.63
CA PHE A 51 -21.81 7.02 11.77
C PHE A 51 -22.17 5.53 11.69
N MET A 52 -23.42 5.20 11.38
CA MET A 52 -23.90 3.81 11.30
C MET A 52 -23.18 2.99 10.23
N ALA A 53 -22.85 3.62 9.09
CA ALA A 53 -22.08 2.94 8.04
C ALA A 53 -20.68 2.52 8.52
N ARG A 54 -20.03 3.34 9.35
CA ARG A 54 -18.72 3.03 9.93
C ARG A 54 -18.76 1.85 10.89
N VAL A 55 -19.79 1.79 11.75
CA VAL A 55 -20.00 0.67 12.69
C VAL A 55 -20.23 -0.64 11.90
N ALA A 56 -21.07 -0.62 10.87
CA ALA A 56 -21.32 -1.78 10.03
C ALA A 56 -20.04 -2.25 9.30
N VAL A 57 -19.24 -1.33 8.79
CA VAL A 57 -17.95 -1.65 8.15
C VAL A 57 -16.95 -2.24 9.15
N TRP A 58 -16.88 -1.70 10.37
CA TRP A 58 -16.01 -2.22 11.43
C TRP A 58 -16.37 -3.66 11.79
N PHE A 59 -17.66 -3.95 11.99
CA PHE A 59 -18.13 -5.31 12.29
C PHE A 59 -17.88 -6.28 11.15
N ALA A 60 -18.14 -5.86 9.91
CA ALA A 60 -17.86 -6.66 8.72
C ALA A 60 -16.35 -6.95 8.55
N ALA A 61 -15.48 -5.98 8.85
CA ALA A 61 -14.03 -6.15 8.84
C ALA A 61 -13.57 -7.15 9.91
N TRP A 62 -14.14 -7.08 11.12
CA TRP A 62 -13.85 -8.04 12.19
C TRP A 62 -14.23 -9.47 11.77
N LEU A 63 -15.41 -9.66 11.20
CA LEU A 63 -15.89 -10.96 10.72
C LEU A 63 -15.02 -11.52 9.60
N LEU A 64 -14.61 -10.67 8.65
CA LEU A 64 -13.67 -11.04 7.58
C LEU A 64 -12.32 -11.48 8.16
N ARG A 65 -11.80 -10.77 9.16
CA ARG A 65 -10.52 -11.08 9.79
C ARG A 65 -10.54 -12.45 10.48
N VAL A 66 -11.63 -12.78 11.17
CA VAL A 66 -11.80 -14.08 11.84
C VAL A 66 -11.87 -15.24 10.84
N ARG A 67 -12.40 -14.99 9.64
CA ARG A 67 -12.57 -15.97 8.56
C ARG A 67 -11.48 -15.92 7.49
N ALA A 68 -10.48 -15.06 7.67
CA ALA A 68 -9.40 -14.90 6.69
C ALA A 68 -8.51 -16.15 6.68
N GLU A 69 -8.54 -16.86 5.56
CA GLU A 69 -7.67 -17.99 5.26
C GLU A 69 -6.66 -17.58 4.18
N PRO A 70 -5.38 -17.95 4.26
CA PRO A 70 -4.38 -17.60 3.25
C PRO A 70 -4.78 -18.01 1.84
N GLU A 71 -5.42 -19.16 1.69
CA GLU A 71 -5.90 -19.70 0.40
C GLU A 71 -6.98 -18.83 -0.26
N ARG A 72 -7.68 -18.02 0.55
CA ARG A 72 -8.75 -17.11 0.12
C ARG A 72 -8.32 -15.65 0.08
N ALA A 73 -7.02 -15.38 0.06
CA ALA A 73 -6.49 -14.01 0.09
C ALA A 73 -7.09 -13.10 -1.00
N GLY A 74 -7.28 -13.61 -2.22
CA GLY A 74 -7.93 -12.85 -3.31
C GLY A 74 -9.39 -12.49 -3.01
N GLN A 75 -10.16 -13.40 -2.41
CA GLN A 75 -11.54 -13.14 -2.02
C GLN A 75 -11.62 -12.13 -0.86
N THR A 76 -10.72 -12.25 0.12
CA THR A 76 -10.61 -11.32 1.24
C THR A 76 -10.23 -9.93 0.77
N LEU A 77 -9.29 -9.82 -0.18
CA LEU A 77 -8.89 -8.56 -0.80
C LEU A 77 -10.08 -7.90 -1.51
N ALA A 78 -10.80 -8.63 -2.35
CA ALA A 78 -11.98 -8.12 -3.04
C ALA A 78 -13.11 -7.70 -2.07
N ALA A 79 -13.27 -8.41 -0.95
CA ALA A 79 -14.21 -8.03 0.09
C ALA A 79 -13.76 -6.75 0.84
N ALA A 80 -12.48 -6.61 1.13
CA ALA A 80 -11.91 -5.40 1.73
C ALA A 80 -12.12 -4.17 0.81
N GLU A 81 -11.91 -4.31 -0.49
CA GLU A 81 -12.17 -3.24 -1.46
C GLU A 81 -13.63 -2.77 -1.46
N ARG A 82 -14.58 -3.71 -1.42
CA ARG A 82 -16.01 -3.39 -1.32
C ARG A 82 -16.35 -2.64 -0.03
N LEU A 83 -15.69 -2.97 1.09
CA LEU A 83 -15.87 -2.26 2.35
C LEU A 83 -15.25 -0.86 2.31
N LEU A 84 -14.08 -0.68 1.65
CA LEU A 84 -13.45 0.62 1.46
C LEU A 84 -14.28 1.58 0.58
N ARG A 85 -15.14 1.07 -0.30
CA ARG A 85 -16.14 1.90 -1.00
C ARG A 85 -17.12 2.57 -0.03
N ARG A 86 -17.39 1.95 1.13
CA ARG A 86 -18.31 2.48 2.15
C ARG A 86 -17.60 3.35 3.18
N ASP A 87 -16.42 2.91 3.63
CA ASP A 87 -15.58 3.67 4.56
C ASP A 87 -14.09 3.55 4.16
N PRO A 88 -13.57 4.48 3.34
CA PRO A 88 -12.17 4.49 2.91
C PRO A 88 -11.18 4.81 4.03
N THR A 89 -11.68 5.21 5.21
CA THR A 89 -10.88 5.54 6.39
C THR A 89 -10.82 4.41 7.42
N SER A 90 -11.41 3.25 7.12
CA SER A 90 -11.44 2.10 8.02
C SER A 90 -10.07 1.46 8.16
N VAL A 91 -9.41 1.71 9.29
CA VAL A 91 -8.10 1.12 9.64
C VAL A 91 -8.11 -0.41 9.59
N PRO A 92 -9.12 -1.12 10.16
CA PRO A 92 -9.16 -2.58 10.06
C PRO A 92 -9.24 -3.09 8.63
N VAL A 93 -10.02 -2.44 7.77
CA VAL A 93 -10.18 -2.85 6.36
C VAL A 93 -8.90 -2.61 5.55
N LEU A 94 -8.22 -1.47 5.76
CA LEU A 94 -6.92 -1.20 5.15
C LEU A 94 -5.87 -2.23 5.59
N GLY A 95 -5.90 -2.64 6.87
CA GLY A 95 -5.06 -3.72 7.37
C GLY A 95 -5.32 -5.06 6.68
N LEU A 96 -6.58 -5.43 6.47
CA LEU A 96 -6.97 -6.63 5.71
C LEU A 96 -6.52 -6.56 4.25
N LEU A 97 -6.66 -5.38 3.61
CA LEU A 97 -6.19 -5.17 2.25
C LEU A 97 -4.67 -5.40 2.15
N ALA A 98 -3.89 -4.81 3.08
CA ALA A 98 -2.44 -4.96 3.12
C ALA A 98 -2.03 -6.42 3.33
N GLU A 99 -2.65 -7.13 4.27
CA GLU A 99 -2.33 -8.52 4.58
C GLU A 99 -2.70 -9.46 3.43
N SER A 100 -3.88 -9.28 2.82
CA SER A 100 -4.28 -10.06 1.65
C SER A 100 -3.35 -9.83 0.46
N ALA A 101 -2.92 -8.58 0.22
CA ALA A 101 -1.97 -8.25 -0.83
C ALA A 101 -0.58 -8.86 -0.56
N ARG A 102 -0.15 -8.92 0.71
CA ARG A 102 1.10 -9.59 1.12
C ARG A 102 1.06 -11.08 0.80
N LEU A 103 -0.04 -11.76 1.13
CA LEU A 103 -0.24 -13.18 0.83
C LEU A 103 -0.27 -13.47 -0.69
N LEU A 104 -0.72 -12.51 -1.49
CA LEU A 104 -0.73 -12.60 -2.95
C LEU A 104 0.61 -12.23 -3.60
N GLY A 105 1.62 -11.77 -2.84
CA GLY A 105 2.91 -11.36 -3.37
C GLY A 105 2.86 -10.02 -4.14
N TRP A 106 1.99 -9.08 -3.75
CA TRP A 106 1.83 -7.77 -4.41
C TRP A 106 2.39 -6.62 -3.54
N PRO A 107 3.71 -6.44 -3.48
CA PRO A 107 4.34 -5.50 -2.55
C PRO A 107 3.91 -4.05 -2.78
N GLU A 108 3.69 -3.61 -4.02
CA GLU A 108 3.22 -2.24 -4.29
C GLU A 108 1.79 -2.02 -3.77
N THR A 109 0.93 -3.05 -3.80
CA THR A 109 -0.42 -2.97 -3.23
C THR A 109 -0.36 -2.96 -1.70
N VAL A 110 0.56 -3.70 -1.10
CA VAL A 110 0.84 -3.61 0.35
C VAL A 110 1.28 -2.20 0.71
N ALA A 111 2.26 -1.64 -0.02
CA ALA A 111 2.74 -0.28 0.20
C ALA A 111 1.60 0.75 0.08
N PHE A 112 0.76 0.65 -0.95
CA PHE A 112 -0.42 1.50 -1.10
C PHE A 112 -1.36 1.47 0.12
N ALA A 113 -1.69 0.27 0.62
CA ALA A 113 -2.58 0.13 1.77
C ALA A 113 -1.93 0.66 3.07
N ARG A 114 -0.62 0.46 3.23
CA ARG A 114 0.17 0.96 4.36
C ARG A 114 0.37 2.47 4.31
N GLU A 115 0.54 3.08 3.12
CA GLU A 115 0.52 4.54 2.94
C GLU A 115 -0.83 5.13 3.38
N ALA A 116 -1.93 4.51 2.98
CA ALA A 116 -3.27 4.92 3.40
C ALA A 116 -3.47 4.82 4.93
N LEU A 117 -2.88 3.83 5.58
CA LEU A 117 -2.86 3.71 7.04
C LEU A 117 -2.00 4.79 7.69
N ARG A 118 -0.85 5.15 7.08
CA ARG A 118 0.02 6.23 7.56
C ARG A 118 -0.68 7.59 7.51
N GLU A 119 -1.48 7.87 6.47
CA GLU A 119 -2.30 9.10 6.42
C GLU A 119 -3.25 9.23 7.62
N LEU A 120 -3.77 8.10 8.12
CA LEU A 120 -4.70 8.07 9.26
C LEU A 120 -4.00 8.01 10.62
N ARG A 121 -2.81 7.41 10.68
CA ARG A 121 -1.99 7.21 11.87
C ARG A 121 -0.51 7.42 11.54
N PRO A 122 -0.04 8.67 11.41
CA PRO A 122 1.30 8.98 10.92
C PRO A 122 2.44 8.39 11.76
N ALA A 123 2.26 8.35 13.09
CA ALA A 123 3.27 7.89 14.03
C ALA A 123 3.15 6.41 14.42
N ALA A 124 2.34 5.61 13.72
CA ALA A 124 2.18 4.20 14.05
C ALA A 124 3.46 3.42 13.62
N ARG A 125 4.35 3.20 14.59
CA ARG A 125 5.66 2.53 14.40
C ARG A 125 5.56 1.25 13.56
N ASP A 126 4.67 0.32 13.94
CA ASP A 126 4.54 -0.97 13.25
C ASP A 126 4.09 -0.82 11.80
N ASN A 127 3.29 0.21 11.52
CA ASN A 127 2.87 0.52 10.16
C ASN A 127 4.01 1.13 9.33
N LEU A 128 4.87 1.94 9.93
CA LEU A 128 6.05 2.52 9.25
C LEU A 128 7.04 1.42 8.86
N ILE A 129 7.31 0.47 9.75
CA ILE A 129 8.17 -0.69 9.48
C ILE A 129 7.57 -1.54 8.36
N ALA A 130 6.31 -1.95 8.49
CA ALA A 130 5.64 -2.76 7.47
C ALA A 130 5.51 -2.05 6.10
N LEU A 131 5.43 -0.72 6.07
CA LEU A 131 5.49 0.08 4.85
C LEU A 131 6.91 0.05 4.24
N GLY A 132 7.94 0.15 5.07
CA GLY A 132 9.33 0.03 4.64
C GLY A 132 9.65 -1.33 4.01
N GLU A 133 9.21 -2.41 4.67
CA GLU A 133 9.33 -3.78 4.15
C GLU A 133 8.60 -3.94 2.80
N ALA A 134 7.40 -3.36 2.66
CA ALA A 134 6.66 -3.37 1.41
C ALA A 134 7.39 -2.62 0.29
N TRP A 135 8.05 -1.49 0.61
CA TRP A 135 8.85 -0.76 -0.35
C TRP A 135 10.14 -1.49 -0.74
N LEU A 136 10.77 -2.24 0.18
CA LEU A 136 11.88 -3.15 -0.18
C LEU A 136 11.40 -4.23 -1.16
N GLY A 137 10.30 -4.90 -0.84
CA GLY A 137 9.72 -5.91 -1.73
C GLY A 137 9.29 -5.36 -3.09
N ALA A 138 9.01 -4.06 -3.19
CA ALA A 138 8.71 -3.35 -4.44
C ALA A 138 9.97 -2.80 -5.15
N GLY A 139 11.18 -3.16 -4.70
CA GLY A 139 12.42 -2.70 -5.30
C GLY A 139 12.70 -1.21 -5.12
N GLN A 140 12.20 -0.60 -4.05
CA GLN A 140 12.36 0.83 -3.75
C GLN A 140 13.09 1.07 -2.41
N PRO A 141 14.37 0.67 -2.30
CA PRO A 141 15.12 0.70 -1.05
C PRO A 141 15.28 2.11 -0.47
N ALA A 142 15.39 3.13 -1.32
CA ALA A 142 15.49 4.52 -0.84
C ALA A 142 14.26 4.99 -0.04
N LYS A 143 13.06 4.48 -0.34
CA LYS A 143 11.85 4.77 0.45
C LYS A 143 11.86 4.02 1.77
N ALA A 144 12.28 2.75 1.75
CA ALA A 144 12.39 1.93 2.95
C ALA A 144 13.38 2.52 3.94
N LEU A 145 14.54 2.99 3.44
CA LEU A 145 15.58 3.62 4.25
C LEU A 145 15.04 4.84 5.01
N ARG A 146 14.35 5.75 4.32
CA ARG A 146 13.74 6.94 4.96
C ARG A 146 12.75 6.58 6.06
N LEU A 147 11.97 5.51 5.90
CA LEU A 147 11.01 5.04 6.90
C LEU A 147 11.72 4.44 8.11
N ALA A 148 12.78 3.67 7.90
CA ALA A 148 13.61 3.15 8.98
C ALA A 148 14.24 4.29 9.80
N GLU A 149 14.82 5.30 9.13
CA GLU A 149 15.37 6.49 9.78
C GLU A 149 14.30 7.28 10.56
N GLU A 150 13.07 7.36 10.03
CA GLU A 150 11.95 8.02 10.71
C GLU A 150 11.60 7.32 12.02
N VAL A 151 11.57 5.99 12.04
CA VAL A 151 11.34 5.20 13.26
C VAL A 151 12.51 5.36 14.24
N LEU A 152 13.75 5.27 13.76
CA LEU A 152 14.95 5.35 14.59
C LEU A 152 15.17 6.73 15.23
N ARG A 153 14.64 7.81 14.67
CA ARG A 153 14.66 9.13 15.32
C ARG A 153 13.88 9.15 16.63
N THR A 154 12.83 8.35 16.76
CA THR A 154 12.01 8.28 17.98
C THR A 154 12.34 7.07 18.83
N HIS A 155 12.87 6.01 18.23
CA HIS A 155 13.22 4.74 18.87
C HIS A 155 14.61 4.27 18.38
N PRO A 156 15.73 4.84 18.89
CA PRO A 156 17.09 4.61 18.35
C PRO A 156 17.58 3.17 18.41
N VAL A 157 17.05 2.35 19.32
CA VAL A 157 17.43 0.93 19.51
C VAL A 157 16.38 -0.04 19.01
N ASP A 158 15.51 0.39 18.11
CA ASP A 158 14.47 -0.44 17.54
C ASP A 158 15.04 -1.51 16.59
N GLY A 159 15.04 -2.77 17.04
CA GLY A 159 15.63 -3.89 16.28
C GLY A 159 15.06 -4.05 14.88
N PRO A 160 13.73 -4.14 14.67
CA PRO A 160 13.11 -4.20 13.34
C PRO A 160 13.46 -3.02 12.44
N ALA A 161 13.52 -1.79 12.97
CA ALA A 161 13.90 -0.61 12.19
C ALA A 161 15.39 -0.62 11.80
N LEU A 162 16.27 -1.07 12.68
CA LEU A 162 17.71 -1.26 12.39
C LEU A 162 17.91 -2.32 11.29
N GLU A 163 17.18 -3.42 11.35
CA GLU A 163 17.26 -4.45 10.32
C GLU A 163 16.73 -3.94 8.97
N LEU A 164 15.60 -3.22 8.97
CA LEU A 164 15.07 -2.56 7.77
C LEU A 164 16.08 -1.57 7.18
N LEU A 165 16.72 -0.75 8.02
CA LEU A 165 17.78 0.19 7.61
C LEU A 165 18.95 -0.54 6.94
N ARG A 166 19.43 -1.62 7.59
CA ARG A 166 20.54 -2.43 7.08
C ARG A 166 20.20 -3.01 5.72
N GLN A 167 19.06 -3.65 5.58
CA GLN A 167 18.63 -4.28 4.33
C GLN A 167 18.46 -3.23 3.22
N ALA A 168 17.77 -2.11 3.52
CA ALA A 168 17.56 -1.04 2.56
C ALA A 168 18.88 -0.42 2.08
N SER A 169 19.87 -0.28 2.95
CA SER A 169 21.21 0.25 2.59
C SER A 169 21.94 -0.71 1.64
N ILE A 170 21.88 -2.01 1.90
CA ILE A 170 22.48 -3.03 1.03
C ILE A 170 21.83 -2.97 -0.36
N ASP A 171 20.50 -3.05 -0.42
CA ASP A 171 19.76 -3.06 -1.69
C ASP A 171 19.98 -1.76 -2.47
N GLN A 172 20.07 -0.62 -1.79
CA GLN A 172 20.39 0.67 -2.42
C GLN A 172 21.80 0.69 -3.01
N THR A 173 22.79 0.14 -2.30
CA THR A 173 24.16 0.05 -2.77
C THR A 173 24.27 -0.87 -3.99
N VAL A 174 23.57 -2.02 -3.96
CA VAL A 174 23.51 -2.94 -5.09
C VAL A 174 22.87 -2.27 -6.32
N ALA A 175 21.77 -1.56 -6.12
CA ALA A 175 21.09 -0.83 -7.20
C ALA A 175 21.97 0.30 -7.80
N ALA A 176 22.69 1.03 -6.95
CA ALA A 176 23.60 2.11 -7.37
C ALA A 176 24.88 1.59 -8.05
N GLY A 177 25.37 0.44 -7.61
CA GLY A 177 26.61 -0.14 -8.11
C GLY A 177 26.50 -0.73 -9.52
N ASN A 178 25.31 -0.89 -10.06
CA ASN A 178 25.02 -1.47 -11.40
C ASN A 178 25.81 -2.77 -11.66
N TRP A 179 25.92 -3.61 -10.62
CA TRP A 179 26.74 -4.83 -10.64
C TRP A 179 26.34 -5.85 -11.71
N ASP A 180 25.11 -5.73 -12.22
CA ASP A 180 24.58 -6.56 -13.32
C ASP A 180 24.84 -5.99 -14.72
N SER A 181 25.38 -4.79 -14.84
CA SER A 181 25.83 -4.30 -16.15
C SER A 181 27.08 -5.09 -16.54
N ALA A 182 26.95 -5.89 -17.60
CA ALA A 182 27.95 -6.75 -18.18
C ALA A 182 29.19 -6.00 -18.73
N GLY A 183 29.89 -5.34 -17.80
CA GLY A 183 31.25 -4.85 -18.00
C GLY A 183 32.16 -5.70 -17.12
N THR A 184 32.96 -6.56 -17.75
CA THR A 184 33.92 -7.41 -17.07
C THR A 184 34.75 -6.56 -16.10
N PHE A 185 35.00 -7.06 -14.87
CA PHE A 185 35.90 -6.45 -13.89
C PHE A 185 37.20 -5.87 -14.47
N ARG A 186 37.67 -6.43 -15.59
CA ARG A 186 38.81 -5.96 -16.40
C ARG A 186 38.62 -4.57 -17.03
N ASP A 187 37.39 -4.18 -17.40
CA ASP A 187 37.18 -2.90 -18.10
C ASP A 187 37.16 -1.74 -17.09
N LYS A 188 36.84 -2.01 -15.80
CA LYS A 188 36.86 -1.03 -14.71
C LYS A 188 38.26 -0.76 -14.16
N LEU A 189 39.24 -1.62 -14.44
CA LEU A 189 40.66 -1.44 -14.05
C LEU A 189 41.50 -0.69 -15.11
N ARG A 190 40.93 -0.34 -16.24
CA ARG A 190 41.61 0.36 -17.35
C ARG A 190 41.24 1.84 -17.48
N SER A 191 40.31 2.35 -16.68
CA SER A 191 39.99 3.77 -16.56
C SER A 191 40.61 4.35 -15.31
#